data_295f9bb7aa5a3551d72de7a84a785811
#
_entry.id   295f9bb7aa5a3551d72de7a84a785811
#
_cell.length_a   1.000
_cell.length_b   1.000
_cell.length_c   1.000
_cell.angle_alpha   90.00
_cell.angle_beta   90.00
_cell.angle_gamma   90.00
#
_symmetry.space_group_name_H-M   'P 1'
#
loop_
_entity.id
_entity.type
_entity.pdbx_description
1 polymer ?
#
loop_
_entity_poly.entity_id
_entity_poly.type
_entity_poly.pdbx_seq_one_letter_code
_entity_poly.pdbx_strand_id
1 'polypeptide(L)'
;GVQTCALPISNLSAEELITKLDQLPADKKTVLRNNAGGHANHSLFWKGLKTGTTLQGDLKAAIERDFGSVENFKAEFEKAAATRFGSGWAWLVLKGDKLAVVSTANQDSPLMGEAISGASGFPIIGLDVWEHAYYLKFQNRRPDYIKAFWDVVNWDEAAARFAAKK
;
A
#
# COMPACT_ATOMS: atom_id res chain seq x y z
N GLY A 1 -17.69 -15.30 -22.32
CA GLY A 1 -17.10 -16.37 -21.54
C GLY A 1 -15.60 -16.28 -21.54
N VAL A 2 -15.00 -15.73 -20.50
CA VAL A 2 -13.56 -15.88 -20.28
C VAL A 2 -13.38 -17.34 -19.92
N GLN A 3 -12.88 -18.14 -20.85
CA GLN A 3 -12.37 -19.46 -20.54
C GLN A 3 -11.17 -19.25 -19.63
N THR A 4 -11.39 -19.38 -18.33
CA THR A 4 -10.31 -19.59 -17.38
C THR A 4 -9.68 -20.93 -17.73
N CYS A 5 -8.65 -20.93 -18.59
CA CYS A 5 -7.68 -22.01 -18.55
C CYS A 5 -7.34 -22.20 -17.09
N ALA A 6 -7.54 -23.42 -16.58
CA ALA A 6 -7.24 -23.80 -15.21
C ALA A 6 -5.72 -23.72 -14.98
N LEU A 7 -5.20 -22.50 -14.87
CA LEU A 7 -3.88 -22.26 -14.34
C LEU A 7 -3.97 -22.56 -12.84
N PRO A 8 -2.91 -23.10 -12.22
CA PRO A 8 -2.86 -23.36 -10.77
C PRO A 8 -3.15 -22.13 -9.90
N ILE A 9 -3.22 -20.94 -10.52
CA ILE A 9 -3.47 -19.64 -9.91
C ILE A 9 -4.93 -19.17 -9.97
N SER A 10 -5.84 -19.92 -10.58
CA SER A 10 -7.26 -19.49 -10.80
C SER A 10 -8.04 -19.34 -9.50
N ASN A 11 -7.58 -19.92 -8.40
CA ASN A 11 -8.22 -19.85 -7.07
C ASN A 11 -7.51 -18.89 -6.11
N LEU A 12 -6.52 -18.13 -6.58
CA LEU A 12 -5.78 -17.19 -5.73
C LEU A 12 -6.54 -15.86 -5.59
N SER A 13 -6.44 -15.25 -4.41
CA SER A 13 -6.83 -13.86 -4.22
C SER A 13 -5.93 -12.93 -5.04
N ALA A 14 -6.37 -11.67 -5.24
CA ALA A 14 -5.54 -10.69 -5.94
C ALA A 14 -4.21 -10.47 -5.23
N GLU A 15 -4.21 -10.44 -3.89
CA GLU A 15 -3.02 -10.31 -3.06
C GLU A 15 -2.05 -11.49 -3.24
N GLU A 16 -2.58 -12.72 -3.26
CA GLU A 16 -1.78 -13.92 -3.52
C GLU A 16 -1.24 -13.93 -4.95
N LEU A 17 -2.06 -13.55 -5.92
CA LEU A 17 -1.70 -13.52 -7.33
C LEU A 17 -0.52 -12.57 -7.60
N ILE A 18 -0.52 -11.37 -7.03
CA ILE A 18 0.56 -10.40 -7.24
C ILE A 18 1.88 -10.80 -6.57
N THR A 19 1.88 -11.72 -5.62
CA THR A 19 3.11 -12.30 -5.06
C THR A 19 3.76 -13.32 -5.99
N LYS A 20 3.08 -13.76 -7.04
CA LYS A 20 3.51 -14.83 -7.96
C LYS A 20 3.62 -14.37 -9.41
N LEU A 21 3.75 -13.08 -9.66
CA LEU A 21 3.81 -12.51 -11.00
C LEU A 21 4.95 -13.06 -11.87
N ASP A 22 6.07 -13.42 -11.27
CA ASP A 22 7.21 -14.04 -11.95
C ASP A 22 6.92 -15.45 -12.49
N GLN A 23 5.94 -16.14 -11.90
CA GLN A 23 5.49 -17.48 -12.32
C GLN A 23 4.45 -17.44 -13.46
N LEU A 24 3.99 -16.25 -13.85
CA LEU A 24 2.98 -16.07 -14.87
C LEU A 24 3.58 -16.07 -16.27
N PRO A 25 2.82 -16.54 -17.28
CA PRO A 25 3.19 -16.36 -18.69
C PRO A 25 3.41 -14.87 -19.01
N ALA A 26 4.41 -14.59 -19.85
CA ALA A 26 4.82 -13.23 -20.16
C ALA A 26 3.68 -12.36 -20.73
N ASP A 27 2.81 -12.94 -21.54
CA ASP A 27 1.64 -12.28 -22.14
C ASP A 27 0.56 -11.90 -21.12
N LYS A 28 0.51 -12.54 -19.95
CA LYS A 28 -0.44 -12.28 -18.86
C LYS A 28 0.12 -11.35 -17.77
N LYS A 29 1.43 -11.33 -17.62
CA LYS A 29 2.12 -10.68 -16.51
C LYS A 29 1.76 -9.20 -16.37
N THR A 30 1.84 -8.43 -17.44
CA THR A 30 1.56 -6.98 -17.41
C THR A 30 0.09 -6.69 -17.07
N VAL A 31 -0.84 -7.41 -17.69
CA VAL A 31 -2.27 -7.23 -17.45
C VAL A 31 -2.63 -7.56 -16.00
N LEU A 32 -2.10 -8.66 -15.47
CA LEU A 32 -2.36 -9.08 -14.08
C LEU A 32 -1.65 -8.19 -13.07
N ARG A 33 -0.42 -7.73 -13.34
CA ARG A 33 0.26 -6.72 -12.52
C ARG A 33 -0.61 -5.47 -12.33
N ASN A 34 -1.15 -4.94 -13.42
CA ASN A 34 -1.95 -3.70 -13.36
C ASN A 34 -3.33 -3.94 -12.72
N ASN A 35 -4.06 -4.96 -13.15
CA ASN A 35 -5.45 -5.16 -12.70
C ASN A 35 -5.53 -5.82 -11.32
N ALA A 36 -4.78 -6.88 -11.06
CA ALA A 36 -4.76 -7.50 -9.73
C ALA A 36 -4.04 -6.61 -8.72
N GLY A 37 -2.99 -5.90 -9.13
CA GLY A 37 -2.34 -4.87 -8.30
C GLY A 37 -3.30 -3.77 -7.91
N GLY A 38 -4.02 -3.21 -8.88
CA GLY A 38 -5.04 -2.18 -8.63
C GLY A 38 -6.15 -2.66 -7.69
N HIS A 39 -6.65 -3.88 -7.90
CA HIS A 39 -7.67 -4.47 -7.02
C HIS A 39 -7.15 -4.66 -5.60
N ALA A 40 -5.97 -5.25 -5.43
CA ALA A 40 -5.38 -5.47 -4.11
C ALA A 40 -5.10 -4.14 -3.38
N ASN A 41 -4.52 -3.15 -4.07
CA ASN A 41 -4.20 -1.85 -3.51
C ASN A 41 -5.46 -1.11 -3.03
N HIS A 42 -6.50 -1.05 -3.85
CA HIS A 42 -7.75 -0.37 -3.47
C HIS A 42 -8.52 -1.12 -2.40
N SER A 43 -8.53 -2.45 -2.40
CA SER A 43 -9.14 -3.24 -1.33
C SER A 43 -8.49 -2.96 0.02
N LEU A 44 -7.16 -2.84 0.05
CA LEU A 44 -6.41 -2.46 1.25
C LEU A 44 -6.72 -1.01 1.65
N PHE A 45 -6.74 -0.10 0.69
CA PHE A 45 -6.97 1.33 0.90
C PHE A 45 -8.32 1.60 1.54
N TRP A 46 -9.41 1.08 0.97
CA TRP A 46 -10.75 1.31 1.49
C TRP A 46 -10.95 0.78 2.92
N LYS A 47 -10.42 -0.39 3.24
CA LYS A 47 -10.43 -0.92 4.61
C LYS A 47 -9.58 -0.09 5.58
N GLY A 48 -8.56 0.56 5.04
CA GLY A 48 -7.64 1.43 5.77
C GLY A 48 -8.19 2.83 6.09
N LEU A 49 -9.44 3.14 5.73
CA LEU A 49 -10.06 4.45 5.97
C LEU A 49 -11.20 4.35 6.99
N LYS A 50 -11.09 5.11 8.08
CA LYS A 50 -12.11 5.26 9.12
C LYS A 50 -11.79 6.46 9.99
N THR A 51 -12.76 7.30 10.27
CA THR A 51 -12.62 8.40 11.23
C THR A 51 -12.69 7.91 12.67
N GLY A 52 -12.13 8.68 13.61
CA GLY A 52 -12.28 8.44 15.04
C GLY A 52 -11.45 7.30 15.61
N THR A 53 -10.46 6.77 14.88
CA THR A 53 -9.50 5.79 15.39
C THR A 53 -8.23 6.47 15.91
N THR A 54 -7.50 5.80 16.78
CA THR A 54 -6.30 6.35 17.42
C THR A 54 -5.12 5.38 17.29
N LEU A 55 -3.96 5.90 16.92
CA LEU A 55 -2.71 5.13 16.92
C LEU A 55 -2.28 4.84 18.35
N GLN A 56 -2.20 3.56 18.72
CA GLN A 56 -1.86 3.10 20.07
C GLN A 56 -1.26 1.69 20.04
N GLY A 57 -0.86 1.18 21.20
CA GLY A 57 -0.42 -0.21 21.38
C GLY A 57 0.87 -0.54 20.63
N ASP A 58 0.98 -1.79 20.20
CA ASP A 58 2.19 -2.36 19.60
C ASP A 58 2.61 -1.67 18.31
N LEU A 59 1.66 -1.25 17.48
CA LEU A 59 1.98 -0.53 16.25
C LEU A 59 2.61 0.84 16.56
N LYS A 60 2.07 1.58 17.55
CA LYS A 60 2.65 2.86 17.96
C LYS A 60 4.08 2.65 18.48
N ALA A 61 4.28 1.65 19.35
CA ALA A 61 5.60 1.34 19.89
C ALA A 61 6.61 0.97 18.78
N ALA A 62 6.18 0.20 17.79
CA ALA A 62 7.02 -0.14 16.63
C ALA A 62 7.37 1.08 15.78
N ILE A 63 6.42 1.97 15.54
CA ILE A 63 6.66 3.24 14.83
C ILE A 63 7.67 4.09 15.59
N GLU A 64 7.51 4.27 16.90
CA GLU A 64 8.45 5.04 17.74
C GLU A 64 9.84 4.39 17.76
N ARG A 65 9.93 3.07 17.82
CA ARG A 65 11.19 2.32 17.77
C ARG A 65 11.93 2.50 16.44
N ASP A 66 11.21 2.42 15.32
CA ASP A 66 11.85 2.34 14.00
C ASP A 66 12.06 3.72 13.35
N PHE A 67 11.25 4.72 13.70
CA PHE A 67 11.33 6.09 13.16
C PHE A 67 11.77 7.13 14.21
N GLY A 68 11.88 6.75 15.49
CA GLY A 68 12.21 7.64 16.59
C GLY A 68 11.03 8.39 17.20
N SER A 69 10.00 8.69 16.38
CA SER A 69 8.74 9.32 16.83
C SER A 69 7.63 9.10 15.79
N VAL A 70 6.38 9.32 16.20
CA VAL A 70 5.23 9.31 15.30
C VAL A 70 5.33 10.45 14.29
N GLU A 71 5.82 11.61 14.71
CA GLU A 71 6.02 12.79 13.86
C GLU A 71 7.04 12.53 12.77
N ASN A 72 8.16 11.88 13.08
CA ASN A 72 9.17 11.49 12.10
C ASN A 72 8.60 10.50 11.08
N PHE A 73 7.85 9.51 11.54
CA PHE A 73 7.15 8.58 10.65
C PHE A 73 6.21 9.32 9.68
N LYS A 74 5.37 10.21 10.21
CA LYS A 74 4.44 10.98 9.36
C LYS A 74 5.19 11.83 8.34
N ALA A 75 6.26 12.51 8.75
CA ALA A 75 7.09 13.32 7.86
C ALA A 75 7.72 12.48 6.73
N GLU A 76 8.23 11.30 7.06
CA GLU A 76 8.81 10.37 6.06
C GLU A 76 7.76 9.84 5.10
N PHE A 77 6.58 9.48 5.60
CA PHE A 77 5.44 9.01 4.79
C PHE A 77 4.92 10.13 3.86
N GLU A 78 4.73 11.33 4.38
CA GLU A 78 4.31 12.50 3.60
C GLU A 78 5.32 12.83 2.50
N LYS A 79 6.63 12.77 2.82
CA LYS A 79 7.69 12.94 1.83
C LYS A 79 7.61 11.90 0.72
N ALA A 80 7.47 10.61 1.06
CA ALA A 80 7.36 9.55 0.07
C ALA A 80 6.12 9.73 -0.83
N ALA A 81 4.98 10.11 -0.27
CA ALA A 81 3.75 10.40 -1.01
C ALA A 81 3.88 11.63 -1.92
N ALA A 82 4.47 12.71 -1.43
CA ALA A 82 4.63 13.95 -2.18
C ALA A 82 5.66 13.84 -3.31
N THR A 83 6.75 13.09 -3.09
CA THR A 83 7.84 12.94 -4.07
C THR A 83 7.62 11.81 -5.07
N ARG A 84 6.58 10.98 -4.91
CA ARG A 84 6.21 9.99 -5.93
C ARG A 84 5.80 10.71 -7.20
N PHE A 85 6.68 10.69 -8.19
CA PHE A 85 6.42 11.30 -9.49
C PHE A 85 5.31 10.53 -10.25
N GLY A 86 4.31 11.25 -10.74
CA GLY A 86 3.18 10.66 -11.44
C GLY A 86 2.23 9.88 -10.51
N SER A 87 1.60 8.87 -11.07
CA SER A 87 0.66 7.99 -10.38
C SER A 87 1.39 6.94 -9.56
N GLY A 88 0.87 6.61 -8.40
CA GLY A 88 1.44 5.59 -7.55
C GLY A 88 0.85 5.57 -6.15
N TRP A 89 1.61 4.99 -5.23
CA TRP A 89 1.21 4.75 -3.85
C TRP A 89 2.36 5.03 -2.89
N ALA A 90 2.03 5.49 -1.69
CA ALA A 90 2.94 5.51 -0.55
C ALA A 90 2.49 4.47 0.48
N TRP A 91 3.44 3.83 1.14
CA TRP A 91 3.19 2.69 2.01
C TRP A 91 3.97 2.77 3.32
N LEU A 92 3.32 2.37 4.42
CA LEU A 92 4.00 1.83 5.58
C LEU A 92 4.01 0.32 5.43
N VAL A 93 5.20 -0.29 5.45
CA VAL A 93 5.37 -1.74 5.30
C VAL A 93 6.12 -2.34 6.48
N LEU A 94 5.85 -3.62 6.75
CA LEU A 94 6.67 -4.45 7.63
C LEU A 94 7.66 -5.25 6.78
N LYS A 95 8.97 -5.07 7.01
CA LYS A 95 10.08 -5.82 6.40
C LYS A 95 10.80 -6.62 7.49
N GLY A 96 10.54 -7.93 7.54
CA GLY A 96 11.01 -8.72 8.68
C GLY A 96 10.36 -8.24 9.98
N ASP A 97 11.17 -7.72 10.89
CA ASP A 97 10.73 -7.19 12.20
C ASP A 97 10.67 -5.66 12.27
N LYS A 98 11.00 -4.96 11.16
CA LYS A 98 11.09 -3.49 11.09
C LYS A 98 10.04 -2.88 10.18
N LEU A 99 9.54 -1.73 10.60
CA LEU A 99 8.70 -0.88 9.76
C LEU A 99 9.56 0.01 8.85
N ALA A 100 9.08 0.22 7.63
CA ALA A 100 9.71 1.13 6.67
C ALA A 100 8.65 1.87 5.85
N VAL A 101 9.00 3.06 5.37
CA VAL A 101 8.21 3.80 4.40
C VAL A 101 8.79 3.56 3.00
N VAL A 102 7.91 3.21 2.06
CA VAL A 102 8.28 3.00 0.65
C VAL A 102 7.23 3.62 -0.26
N SER A 103 7.55 3.79 -1.54
CA SER A 103 6.56 4.18 -2.55
C SER A 103 6.70 3.32 -3.80
N THR A 104 5.60 3.11 -4.50
CA THR A 104 5.54 2.31 -5.73
C THR A 104 4.86 3.09 -6.84
N ALA A 105 5.22 2.81 -8.09
CA ALA A 105 4.62 3.44 -9.27
C ALA A 105 3.32 2.74 -9.69
N ASN A 106 2.44 3.47 -10.31
CA ASN A 106 1.20 2.96 -10.91
C ASN A 106 0.40 2.08 -9.93
N GLN A 107 0.11 0.83 -10.30
CA GLN A 107 -0.60 -0.12 -9.44
C GLN A 107 0.33 -1.18 -8.82
N ASP A 108 1.62 -0.92 -8.82
CA ASP A 108 2.58 -1.79 -8.15
C ASP A 108 2.35 -1.81 -6.64
N SER A 109 2.57 -2.97 -6.05
CA SER A 109 2.46 -3.20 -4.61
C SER A 109 3.79 -3.71 -4.05
N PRO A 110 4.14 -3.39 -2.80
CA PRO A 110 5.29 -3.99 -2.11
C PRO A 110 5.23 -5.52 -2.05
N LEU A 111 4.03 -6.11 -2.15
CA LEU A 111 3.82 -7.57 -2.22
C LEU A 111 4.40 -8.20 -3.49
N MET A 112 4.61 -7.43 -4.56
CA MET A 112 5.22 -7.90 -5.80
C MET A 112 6.73 -8.13 -5.67
N GLY A 113 7.34 -7.59 -4.63
CA GLY A 113 8.78 -7.68 -4.37
C GLY A 113 9.61 -6.62 -5.09
N GLU A 114 10.86 -6.48 -4.64
CA GLU A 114 11.81 -5.45 -5.07
C GLU A 114 12.06 -5.46 -6.58
N ALA A 115 12.20 -6.63 -7.18
CA ALA A 115 12.51 -6.78 -8.60
C ALA A 115 11.41 -6.24 -9.54
N ILE A 116 10.15 -6.27 -9.10
CA ILE A 116 9.00 -5.84 -9.92
C ILE A 116 8.57 -4.42 -9.57
N SER A 117 8.42 -4.11 -8.28
CA SER A 117 7.85 -2.86 -7.81
C SER A 117 8.87 -1.83 -7.32
N GLY A 118 10.14 -2.21 -7.20
CA GLY A 118 11.18 -1.37 -6.58
C GLY A 118 11.01 -1.22 -5.07
N ALA A 119 10.13 -2.01 -4.47
CA ALA A 119 9.87 -2.02 -3.04
C ALA A 119 9.46 -3.42 -2.58
N SER A 120 9.60 -3.70 -1.28
CA SER A 120 9.17 -4.97 -0.69
C SER A 120 8.67 -4.77 0.73
N GLY A 121 7.89 -5.71 1.23
CA GLY A 121 7.36 -5.73 2.57
C GLY A 121 5.86 -5.98 2.61
N PHE A 122 5.34 -6.25 3.81
CA PHE A 122 3.91 -6.44 4.02
C PHE A 122 3.23 -5.09 4.27
N PRO A 123 2.25 -4.68 3.45
CA PRO A 123 1.59 -3.38 3.60
C PRO A 123 0.74 -3.29 4.87
N ILE A 124 1.02 -2.27 5.69
CA ILE A 124 0.26 -1.92 6.89
C ILE A 124 -0.69 -0.75 6.59
N ILE A 125 -0.18 0.30 5.94
CA ILE A 125 -0.94 1.47 5.50
C ILE A 125 -0.59 1.72 4.04
N GLY A 126 -1.57 2.06 3.22
CA GLY A 126 -1.39 2.50 1.83
C GLY A 126 -2.13 3.80 1.57
N LEU A 127 -1.52 4.71 0.83
CA LEU A 127 -2.12 5.95 0.35
C LEU A 127 -2.04 6.02 -1.17
N ASP A 128 -3.19 6.10 -1.81
CA ASP A 128 -3.32 6.33 -3.24
C ASP A 128 -2.91 7.78 -3.57
N VAL A 129 -1.89 7.95 -4.41
CA VAL A 129 -1.46 9.28 -4.90
C VAL A 129 -1.67 9.44 -6.40
N TRP A 130 -2.51 8.61 -7.02
CA TRP A 130 -3.07 8.88 -8.33
C TRP A 130 -3.93 10.16 -8.27
N GLU A 131 -3.96 10.94 -9.33
CA GLU A 131 -4.76 12.18 -9.36
C GLU A 131 -6.25 11.92 -9.13
N HIS A 132 -6.80 10.80 -9.61
CA HIS A 132 -8.20 10.45 -9.38
C HIS A 132 -8.57 10.37 -7.88
N ALA A 133 -7.61 10.09 -7.00
CA ALA A 133 -7.86 9.99 -5.57
C ALA A 133 -8.11 11.35 -4.90
N TYR A 134 -7.60 12.44 -5.45
CA TYR A 134 -7.67 13.74 -4.78
C TYR A 134 -8.10 14.92 -5.66
N TYR A 135 -8.14 14.78 -6.98
CA TYR A 135 -8.34 15.91 -7.88
C TYR A 135 -9.68 16.63 -7.68
N LEU A 136 -10.78 15.90 -7.48
CA LEU A 136 -12.10 16.50 -7.32
C LEU A 136 -12.19 17.45 -6.12
N LYS A 137 -11.48 17.16 -5.03
CA LYS A 137 -11.50 17.98 -3.80
C LYS A 137 -10.30 18.92 -3.69
N PHE A 138 -9.14 18.47 -4.09
CA PHE A 138 -7.87 19.17 -3.86
C PHE A 138 -7.21 19.69 -5.15
N GLN A 139 -7.71 19.35 -6.33
CA GLN A 139 -7.11 19.62 -7.64
C GLN A 139 -5.63 19.15 -7.63
N ASN A 140 -4.70 19.99 -8.00
CA ASN A 140 -3.26 19.65 -8.02
C ASN A 140 -2.57 19.75 -6.65
N ARG A 141 -3.31 20.07 -5.58
CA ARG A 141 -2.75 20.23 -4.23
C ARG A 141 -2.58 18.89 -3.51
N ARG A 142 -1.75 18.00 -4.05
CA ARG A 142 -1.43 16.71 -3.43
C ARG A 142 -0.97 16.84 -1.97
N PRO A 143 -0.15 17.82 -1.56
CA PRO A 143 0.25 17.97 -0.16
C PRO A 143 -0.92 18.17 0.81
N ASP A 144 -1.98 18.89 0.39
CA ASP A 144 -3.17 19.10 1.23
C ASP A 144 -3.95 17.78 1.41
N TYR A 145 -4.07 17.00 0.34
CA TYR A 145 -4.66 15.65 0.40
C TYR A 145 -3.88 14.73 1.36
N ILE A 146 -2.55 14.71 1.25
CA ILE A 146 -1.69 13.88 2.11
C ILE A 146 -1.87 14.25 3.59
N LYS A 147 -1.95 15.54 3.90
CA LYS A 147 -2.21 16.00 5.28
C LYS A 147 -3.60 15.58 5.77
N ALA A 148 -4.62 15.73 4.94
CA ALA A 148 -6.00 15.33 5.29
C ALA A 148 -6.14 13.81 5.48
N PHE A 149 -5.26 13.01 4.92
CA PHE A 149 -5.27 11.55 5.07
C PHE A 149 -5.16 11.11 6.53
N TRP A 150 -4.37 11.81 7.35
CA TRP A 150 -4.20 11.44 8.76
C TRP A 150 -5.49 11.50 9.59
N ASP A 151 -6.47 12.29 9.16
CA ASP A 151 -7.77 12.39 9.83
C ASP A 151 -8.68 11.17 9.56
N VAL A 152 -8.34 10.38 8.56
CA VAL A 152 -9.16 9.24 8.10
C VAL A 152 -8.42 7.90 8.11
N VAL A 153 -7.20 7.84 8.62
CA VAL A 153 -6.48 6.57 8.76
C VAL A 153 -7.21 5.65 9.75
N ASN A 154 -7.52 4.44 9.31
CA ASN A 154 -8.06 3.39 10.18
C ASN A 154 -6.90 2.73 10.96
N TRP A 155 -6.55 3.30 12.10
CA TRP A 155 -5.47 2.79 12.95
C TRP A 155 -5.78 1.41 13.54
N ASP A 156 -7.06 1.06 13.71
CA ASP A 156 -7.46 -0.27 14.19
C ASP A 156 -7.12 -1.34 13.14
N GLU A 157 -7.42 -1.06 11.89
CA GLU A 157 -7.08 -1.96 10.78
C GLU A 157 -5.56 -2.05 10.58
N ALA A 158 -4.85 -0.94 10.66
CA ALA A 158 -3.39 -0.92 10.59
C ALA A 158 -2.76 -1.76 11.72
N ALA A 159 -3.26 -1.64 12.94
CA ALA A 159 -2.82 -2.44 14.08
C ALA A 159 -3.11 -3.94 13.89
N ALA A 160 -4.29 -4.28 13.34
CA ALA A 160 -4.65 -5.67 13.05
C ALA A 160 -3.73 -6.29 11.99
N ARG A 161 -3.41 -5.56 10.92
CA ARG A 161 -2.45 -6.01 9.88
C ARG A 161 -1.05 -6.21 10.45
N PHE A 162 -0.59 -5.28 11.28
CA PHE A 162 0.69 -5.40 11.95
C PHE A 162 0.75 -6.65 12.84
N ALA A 163 -0.28 -6.87 13.68
CA ALA A 163 -0.35 -8.03 14.56
C ALA A 163 -0.39 -9.37 13.81
N ALA A 164 -1.02 -9.42 12.63
CA ALA A 164 -1.13 -10.64 11.84
C ALA A 164 0.20 -11.11 11.23
N LYS A 165 1.24 -10.26 11.22
CA LYS A 165 2.55 -10.53 10.60
C LYS A 165 3.73 -10.41 11.58
N LYS A 166 3.43 -10.11 12.83
CA LYS A 166 4.42 -10.03 13.92
C LYS A 166 4.87 -11.43 14.41
#